data_b06fd2577f0287b9fe61b527b31f7349
#
_entry.id   b06fd2577f0287b9fe61b527b31f7349
#
_cell.length_a   1.000
_cell.length_b   1.000
_cell.length_c   1.000
_cell.angle_alpha   90.00
_cell.angle_beta   90.00
_cell.angle_gamma   90.00
#
_symmetry.space_group_name_H-M   'P 1'
#
loop_
_entity.id
_entity.type
_entity.pdbx_description
1 polymer ?
#
loop_
_entity_poly.entity_id
_entity_poly.type
_entity_poly.pdbx_seq_one_letter_code
_entity_poly.pdbx_strand_id
1 'polypeptide(L)'
;TAGDLLNHVIDMEKEQAEKKNVQLKMEYEAFSMKMDPALMESLLVNLIDNALKATDTGGSILVKAYETSGKKIFEVSDSGMGIPEEELGKITDAFYMVDKSRSRKEGGSGLGLALCVKVAELHGGFLQIESQPGEGTTVRAVF
;
A
#
# COMPACT_ATOMS: atom_id res chain seq x y z
N THR A 1 7.05 -14.91 -8.88
CA THR A 1 5.60 -15.10 -8.68
C THR A 1 5.05 -14.10 -7.66
N ALA A 2 3.75 -13.92 -7.65
CA ALA A 2 3.09 -13.03 -6.69
C ALA A 2 3.35 -13.48 -5.26
N GLY A 3 3.28 -14.77 -4.99
CA GLY A 3 3.54 -15.31 -3.66
C GLY A 3 4.95 -15.05 -3.17
N ASP A 4 5.94 -15.23 -4.03
CA ASP A 4 7.34 -14.98 -3.69
C ASP A 4 7.56 -13.50 -3.36
N LEU A 5 6.98 -12.61 -4.15
CA LEU A 5 7.08 -11.17 -3.94
C LEU A 5 6.43 -10.76 -2.61
N LEU A 6 5.22 -11.25 -2.33
CA LEU A 6 4.53 -10.94 -1.08
C LEU A 6 5.28 -11.46 0.14
N ASN A 7 5.77 -12.69 0.10
CA ASN A 7 6.55 -13.26 1.20
C ASN A 7 7.78 -12.41 1.51
N HIS A 8 8.48 -11.99 0.46
CA HIS A 8 9.68 -11.17 0.62
C HIS A 8 9.36 -9.81 1.25
N VAL A 9 8.32 -9.14 0.75
CA VAL A 9 7.92 -7.82 1.25
C VAL A 9 7.42 -7.89 2.69
N ILE A 10 6.61 -8.90 3.01
CA ILE A 10 6.11 -9.11 4.38
C ILE A 10 7.28 -9.34 5.35
N ASP A 11 8.27 -10.14 4.96
CA ASP A 11 9.45 -10.35 5.79
C ASP A 11 10.21 -9.05 6.05
N MET A 12 10.31 -8.18 5.05
CA MET A 12 10.95 -6.88 5.20
C MET A 12 10.21 -5.95 6.17
N GLU A 13 8.89 -5.99 6.16
CA GLU A 13 8.05 -5.06 6.93
C GLU A 13 7.61 -5.60 8.29
N LYS A 14 7.80 -6.87 8.54
CA LYS A 14 7.34 -7.55 9.75
C LYS A 14 7.84 -6.89 11.04
N GLU A 15 9.10 -6.53 11.08
CA GLU A 15 9.70 -5.90 12.27
C GLU A 15 9.07 -4.55 12.58
N GLN A 16 8.82 -3.74 11.55
CA GLN A 16 8.19 -2.43 11.72
C GLN A 16 6.76 -2.57 12.26
N ALA A 17 6.01 -3.54 11.74
CA ALA A 17 4.66 -3.81 12.20
C ALA A 17 4.66 -4.26 13.67
N GLU A 18 5.58 -5.15 14.04
CA GLU A 18 5.71 -5.63 15.42
C GLU A 18 6.04 -4.49 16.38
N LYS A 19 6.94 -3.59 16.00
CA LYS A 19 7.30 -2.43 16.81
C LYS A 19 6.11 -1.52 17.09
N LYS A 20 5.21 -1.39 16.14
CA LYS A 20 4.02 -0.56 16.29
C LYS A 20 2.83 -1.34 16.88
N ASN A 21 2.99 -2.65 17.08
CA ASN A 21 1.92 -3.55 17.52
C ASN A 21 0.73 -3.55 16.57
N VAL A 22 1.02 -3.64 15.28
CA VAL A 22 0.04 -3.73 14.20
C VAL A 22 0.13 -5.13 13.61
N GLN A 23 -1.02 -5.79 13.42
CA GLN A 23 -1.06 -7.10 12.76
C GLN A 23 -0.86 -6.92 11.26
N LEU A 24 0.14 -7.60 10.72
CA LEU A 24 0.41 -7.62 9.28
C LEU A 24 0.13 -9.02 8.76
N LYS A 25 -0.89 -9.15 7.92
CA LYS A 25 -1.35 -10.43 7.36
C LYS A 25 -1.27 -10.40 5.85
N MET A 26 -1.17 -11.58 5.24
CA MET A 26 -1.22 -11.68 3.78
C MET A 26 -2.09 -12.84 3.33
N GLU A 27 -2.69 -12.67 2.14
CA GLU A 27 -3.44 -13.70 1.43
C GLU A 27 -3.09 -13.57 -0.04
N TYR A 28 -2.86 -14.67 -0.73
CA TYR A 28 -2.57 -14.57 -2.15
C TYR A 28 -3.03 -15.81 -2.91
N GLU A 29 -3.34 -15.58 -4.18
CA GLU A 29 -3.59 -16.63 -5.16
C GLU A 29 -2.30 -16.86 -5.96
N ALA A 30 -2.12 -18.06 -6.44
CA ALA A 30 -0.94 -18.40 -7.24
C ALA A 30 -1.10 -17.84 -8.65
N PHE A 31 -0.39 -16.77 -8.97
CA PHE A 31 -0.29 -16.26 -10.34
C PHE A 31 1.10 -15.71 -10.59
N SER A 32 1.42 -15.56 -11.87
CA SER A 32 2.66 -14.93 -12.28
C SER A 32 2.33 -13.80 -13.24
N MET A 33 3.14 -12.77 -13.23
CA MET A 33 3.07 -11.70 -14.21
C MET A 33 4.47 -11.21 -14.54
N LYS A 34 4.61 -10.65 -15.73
CA LYS A 34 5.87 -10.04 -16.14
C LYS A 34 6.02 -8.71 -15.39
N MET A 35 7.07 -8.59 -14.61
CA MET A 35 7.28 -7.41 -13.77
C MET A 35 8.76 -7.18 -13.52
N ASP A 36 9.10 -5.93 -13.16
CA ASP A 36 10.41 -5.61 -12.61
C ASP A 36 10.34 -5.87 -11.10
N PRO A 37 11.05 -6.89 -10.57
CA PRO A 37 10.93 -7.23 -9.16
C PRO A 37 11.30 -6.09 -8.22
N ALA A 38 12.33 -5.31 -8.53
CA ALA A 38 12.77 -4.21 -7.67
C ALA A 38 11.73 -3.09 -7.62
N LEU A 39 11.12 -2.76 -8.75
CA LEU A 39 10.08 -1.74 -8.80
C LEU A 39 8.81 -2.18 -8.09
N MET A 40 8.39 -3.42 -8.28
CA MET A 40 7.20 -3.95 -7.61
C MET A 40 7.41 -4.08 -6.10
N GLU A 41 8.62 -4.46 -5.67
CA GLU A 41 8.99 -4.45 -4.27
C GLU A 41 8.85 -3.05 -3.68
N SER A 42 9.39 -2.04 -4.36
CA SER A 42 9.28 -0.64 -3.93
C SER A 42 7.84 -0.19 -3.83
N LEU A 43 7.00 -0.56 -4.79
CA LEU A 43 5.58 -0.23 -4.77
C LEU A 43 4.91 -0.80 -3.52
N LEU A 44 5.09 -2.09 -3.26
CA LEU A 44 4.44 -2.76 -2.12
C LEU A 44 4.98 -2.25 -0.78
N VAL A 45 6.29 -2.06 -0.66
CA VAL A 45 6.91 -1.52 0.55
C VAL A 45 6.34 -0.13 0.84
N ASN A 46 6.22 0.72 -0.17
CA ASN A 46 5.65 2.06 0.01
C ASN A 46 4.19 2.02 0.44
N LEU A 47 3.39 1.12 -0.16
CA LEU A 47 1.99 0.97 0.24
C LEU A 47 1.86 0.49 1.70
N ILE A 48 2.68 -0.46 2.09
CA ILE A 48 2.67 -0.98 3.46
C ILE A 48 3.17 0.08 4.46
N ASP A 49 4.22 0.81 4.12
CA ASP A 49 4.72 1.90 4.97
C ASP A 49 3.67 2.98 5.19
N ASN A 50 2.95 3.36 4.13
CA ASN A 50 1.85 4.31 4.25
C ASN A 50 0.74 3.78 5.14
N ALA A 51 0.41 2.50 4.99
CA ALA A 51 -0.60 1.86 5.83
C ALA A 51 -0.17 1.81 7.30
N LEU A 52 1.10 1.51 7.56
CA LEU A 52 1.65 1.51 8.92
C LEU A 52 1.57 2.90 9.57
N LYS A 53 1.88 3.95 8.80
CA LYS A 53 1.79 5.32 9.31
C LYS A 53 0.35 5.72 9.64
N ALA A 54 -0.61 5.22 8.88
CA ALA A 54 -2.02 5.53 9.07
C ALA A 54 -2.69 4.68 10.14
N THR A 55 -2.11 3.55 10.52
CA THR A 55 -2.72 2.59 11.45
C THR A 55 -2.17 2.76 12.86
N ASP A 56 -3.06 2.94 13.82
CA ASP A 56 -2.66 3.06 15.23
C ASP A 56 -2.34 1.69 15.84
N THR A 57 -1.64 1.72 16.97
CA THR A 57 -1.32 0.51 17.74
C THR A 57 -2.59 -0.31 17.99
N GLY A 58 -2.51 -1.59 17.74
CA GLY A 58 -3.64 -2.51 17.86
C GLY A 58 -4.44 -2.70 16.57
N GLY A 59 -4.13 -1.93 15.53
CA GLY A 59 -4.79 -2.06 14.23
C GLY A 59 -4.26 -3.22 13.41
N SER A 60 -4.72 -3.30 12.17
CA SER A 60 -4.35 -4.39 11.27
C SER A 60 -4.15 -3.91 9.83
N ILE A 61 -3.28 -4.63 9.11
CA ILE A 61 -3.04 -4.43 7.68
C ILE A 61 -3.13 -5.79 7.01
N LEU A 62 -3.87 -5.85 5.91
CA LEU A 62 -3.99 -7.05 5.10
C LEU A 62 -3.45 -6.79 3.70
N VAL A 63 -2.48 -7.59 3.28
CA VAL A 63 -1.88 -7.52 1.95
C VAL A 63 -2.39 -8.70 1.14
N LYS A 64 -2.95 -8.42 -0.04
CA LYS A 64 -3.52 -9.45 -0.91
C LYS A 64 -2.93 -9.40 -2.31
N ALA A 65 -2.89 -10.55 -2.96
CA ALA A 65 -2.62 -10.63 -4.39
C ALA A 65 -3.60 -11.64 -5.00
N TYR A 66 -4.34 -11.24 -6.01
CA TYR A 66 -5.37 -12.09 -6.63
C TYR A 66 -5.63 -11.70 -8.07
N GLU A 67 -6.32 -12.60 -8.79
CA GLU A 67 -6.78 -12.33 -10.15
C GLU A 67 -8.31 -12.26 -10.16
N THR A 68 -8.83 -11.29 -10.87
CA THR A 68 -10.28 -11.17 -11.08
C THR A 68 -10.55 -10.48 -12.40
N SER A 69 -11.49 -11.01 -13.18
CA SER A 69 -11.91 -10.45 -14.48
C SER A 69 -10.74 -10.16 -15.42
N GLY A 70 -9.75 -11.05 -15.44
CA GLY A 70 -8.55 -10.90 -16.29
C GLY A 70 -7.54 -9.91 -15.78
N LYS A 71 -7.74 -9.34 -14.61
CA LYS A 71 -6.81 -8.38 -13.98
C LYS A 71 -6.06 -9.03 -12.83
N LYS A 72 -4.81 -8.62 -12.65
CA LYS A 72 -3.97 -9.05 -11.53
C LYS A 72 -3.86 -7.89 -10.57
N ILE A 73 -4.19 -8.13 -9.32
CA ILE A 73 -4.35 -7.08 -8.32
C ILE A 73 -3.47 -7.34 -7.11
N PHE A 74 -2.71 -6.33 -6.70
CA PHE A 74 -2.02 -6.29 -5.42
C PHE A 74 -2.73 -5.25 -4.56
N GLU A 75 -3.16 -5.64 -3.37
CA GLU A 75 -3.99 -4.82 -2.51
C GLU A 75 -3.41 -4.70 -1.12
N VAL A 76 -3.41 -3.49 -0.57
CA VAL A 76 -3.03 -3.23 0.82
C VAL A 76 -4.19 -2.51 1.49
N SER A 77 -4.79 -3.16 2.48
CA SER A 77 -5.91 -2.61 3.26
C SER A 77 -5.47 -2.38 4.71
N ASP A 78 -5.77 -1.21 5.24
CA ASP A 78 -5.51 -0.91 6.65
C ASP A 78 -6.79 -0.52 7.39
N SER A 79 -6.74 -0.60 8.72
CA SER A 79 -7.83 -0.19 9.61
C SER A 79 -7.57 1.20 10.21
N GLY A 80 -6.82 2.04 9.49
CA GLY A 80 -6.35 3.33 9.99
C GLY A 80 -7.36 4.46 9.91
N MET A 81 -6.84 5.67 9.84
CA MET A 81 -7.66 6.88 9.91
C MET A 81 -8.51 7.18 8.68
N GLY A 82 -8.21 6.53 7.56
CA GLY A 82 -8.88 6.83 6.30
C GLY A 82 -8.42 8.15 5.69
N ILE A 83 -8.99 8.47 4.54
CA ILE A 83 -8.67 9.70 3.80
C ILE A 83 -9.99 10.40 3.47
N PRO A 84 -10.14 11.69 3.77
CA PRO A 84 -11.33 12.43 3.37
C PRO A 84 -11.55 12.35 1.87
N GLU A 85 -12.80 12.20 1.44
CA GLU A 85 -13.16 12.05 0.02
C GLU A 85 -12.60 13.18 -0.84
N GLU A 86 -12.68 14.40 -0.35
CA GLU A 86 -12.20 15.59 -1.07
C GLU A 86 -10.68 15.58 -1.29
N GLU A 87 -9.94 14.73 -0.59
CA GLU A 87 -8.49 14.64 -0.73
C GLU A 87 -8.03 13.45 -1.57
N LEU A 88 -8.94 12.51 -1.88
CA LEU A 88 -8.58 11.29 -2.61
C LEU A 88 -7.92 11.55 -3.97
N GLY A 89 -8.37 12.57 -4.68
CA GLY A 89 -7.80 12.93 -5.97
C GLY A 89 -6.42 13.56 -5.91
N LYS A 90 -5.98 13.96 -4.73
CA LYS A 90 -4.72 14.68 -4.53
C LYS A 90 -3.59 13.84 -3.93
N ILE A 91 -3.91 12.73 -3.28
CA ILE A 91 -2.93 11.96 -2.49
C ILE A 91 -1.83 11.31 -3.33
N THR A 92 -2.00 11.26 -4.64
CA THR A 92 -0.97 10.76 -5.57
C THR A 92 -0.04 11.85 -6.07
N ASP A 93 -0.30 13.11 -5.74
CA ASP A 93 0.58 14.21 -6.09
C ASP A 93 1.84 14.16 -5.22
N ALA A 94 2.99 14.49 -5.82
CA ALA A 94 4.25 14.52 -5.10
C ALA A 94 4.17 15.51 -3.93
N PHE A 95 4.67 15.09 -2.77
CA PHE A 95 4.71 15.87 -1.53
C PHE A 95 3.36 16.12 -0.86
N TYR A 96 2.25 15.61 -1.43
CA TYR A 96 0.95 15.75 -0.78
C TYR A 96 0.84 14.85 0.44
N MET A 97 0.28 15.37 1.53
CA MET A 97 0.06 14.63 2.78
C MET A 97 -1.28 15.03 3.38
N VAL A 98 -2.09 14.04 3.77
CA VAL A 98 -3.39 14.27 4.42
C VAL A 98 -3.22 14.93 5.78
N ASP A 99 -2.25 14.46 6.56
CA ASP A 99 -1.90 15.02 7.85
C ASP A 99 -0.41 15.33 7.84
N LYS A 100 -0.06 16.58 7.51
CA LYS A 100 1.33 17.01 7.39
C LYS A 100 2.09 16.91 8.70
N SER A 101 1.44 17.20 9.81
CA SER A 101 2.05 17.13 11.12
C SER A 101 2.41 15.69 11.48
N ARG A 102 1.47 14.78 11.31
CA ARG A 102 1.64 13.35 11.57
C ARG A 102 2.70 12.76 10.63
N SER A 103 2.61 13.08 9.33
CA SER A 103 3.56 12.58 8.34
C SER A 103 4.98 13.01 8.61
N ARG A 104 5.18 14.26 9.01
CA ARG A 104 6.50 14.76 9.38
C ARG A 104 7.05 14.02 10.61
N LYS A 105 6.22 13.83 11.62
CA LYS A 105 6.57 13.14 12.84
C LYS A 105 7.03 11.71 12.55
N GLU A 106 6.38 11.05 11.59
CA GLU A 106 6.69 9.68 11.19
C GLU A 106 7.72 9.61 10.06
N GLY A 107 8.23 10.74 9.59
CA GLY A 107 9.23 10.78 8.54
C GLY A 107 8.69 10.64 7.13
N GLY A 108 7.37 10.79 6.93
CA GLY A 108 6.75 10.69 5.62
C GLY A 108 7.05 11.90 4.75
N SER A 109 7.37 11.67 3.46
CA SER A 109 7.70 12.71 2.51
C SER A 109 6.56 13.06 1.54
N GLY A 110 5.54 12.22 1.45
CA GLY A 110 4.46 12.38 0.47
C GLY A 110 4.82 11.91 -0.94
N LEU A 111 6.03 11.41 -1.15
CA LEU A 111 6.48 10.91 -2.45
C LEU A 111 6.08 9.47 -2.73
N GLY A 112 5.80 8.69 -1.68
CA GLY A 112 5.56 7.26 -1.79
C GLY A 112 4.42 6.89 -2.74
N LEU A 113 3.28 7.55 -2.65
CA LEU A 113 2.13 7.25 -3.51
C LEU A 113 2.37 7.70 -4.94
N ALA A 114 3.03 8.84 -5.17
CA ALA A 114 3.39 9.29 -6.52
C ALA A 114 4.32 8.27 -7.18
N LEU A 115 5.28 7.72 -6.43
CA LEU A 115 6.17 6.67 -6.92
C LEU A 115 5.37 5.41 -7.27
N CYS A 116 4.41 5.01 -6.43
CA CYS A 116 3.56 3.85 -6.69
C CYS A 116 2.75 4.01 -7.98
N VAL A 117 2.18 5.20 -8.22
CA VAL A 117 1.48 5.50 -9.47
C VAL A 117 2.40 5.29 -10.66
N LYS A 118 3.62 5.81 -10.57
CA LYS A 118 4.60 5.70 -11.66
C LYS A 118 4.99 4.26 -11.93
N VAL A 119 5.25 3.49 -10.89
CA VAL A 119 5.58 2.07 -11.03
C VAL A 119 4.43 1.31 -11.68
N ALA A 120 3.18 1.56 -11.25
CA ALA A 120 2.02 0.93 -11.85
C ALA A 120 1.89 1.28 -13.33
N GLU A 121 2.07 2.54 -13.69
CA GLU A 121 2.03 2.99 -15.10
C GLU A 121 3.10 2.31 -15.94
N LEU A 122 4.33 2.17 -15.42
CA LEU A 122 5.41 1.49 -16.13
C LEU A 122 5.10 0.02 -16.40
N HIS A 123 4.22 -0.58 -15.63
CA HIS A 123 3.77 -1.96 -15.81
C HIS A 123 2.43 -2.06 -16.54
N GLY A 124 1.96 -0.95 -17.12
CA GLY A 124 0.72 -0.92 -17.87
C GLY A 124 -0.55 -0.92 -17.03
N GLY A 125 -0.43 -0.61 -15.75
CA GLY A 125 -1.54 -0.61 -14.80
C GLY A 125 -1.80 0.74 -14.17
N PHE A 126 -2.55 0.73 -13.08
CA PHE A 126 -2.93 1.95 -12.36
C PHE A 126 -3.18 1.65 -10.88
N LEU A 127 -3.24 2.69 -10.06
CA LEU A 127 -3.65 2.59 -8.66
C LEU A 127 -5.12 2.96 -8.50
N GLN A 128 -5.80 2.24 -7.61
CA GLN A 128 -7.17 2.52 -7.22
C GLN A 128 -7.18 2.65 -5.70
N ILE A 129 -7.78 3.72 -5.18
CA ILE A 129 -7.79 4.00 -3.75
C ILE A 129 -9.21 4.16 -3.27
N GLU A 130 -9.57 3.39 -2.23
CA GLU A 130 -10.86 3.50 -1.55
C GLU A 130 -10.61 3.77 -0.08
N SER A 131 -11.31 4.74 0.49
CA SER A 131 -11.12 5.11 1.87
C SER A 131 -12.38 5.67 2.48
N GLN A 132 -12.55 5.38 3.79
CA GLN A 132 -13.61 5.96 4.60
C GLN A 132 -12.95 6.60 5.83
N PRO A 133 -13.15 7.91 6.07
CA PRO A 133 -12.56 8.55 7.25
C PRO A 133 -12.94 7.81 8.52
N GLY A 134 -11.94 7.48 9.34
CA GLY A 134 -12.12 6.75 10.59
C GLY A 134 -12.25 5.25 10.46
N GLU A 135 -12.35 4.70 9.24
CA GLU A 135 -12.53 3.26 9.02
C GLU A 135 -11.32 2.58 8.37
N GLY A 136 -10.57 3.31 7.57
CA GLY A 136 -9.37 2.78 6.93
C GLY A 136 -9.28 3.08 5.45
N THR A 137 -8.23 2.54 4.84
CA THR A 137 -7.91 2.77 3.43
C THR A 137 -7.53 1.46 2.75
N THR A 138 -7.97 1.28 1.52
CA THR A 138 -7.56 0.19 0.65
C THR A 138 -6.95 0.77 -0.61
N VAL A 139 -5.72 0.37 -0.91
CA VAL A 139 -5.02 0.77 -2.14
C VAL A 139 -4.80 -0.49 -2.98
N ARG A 140 -5.19 -0.42 -4.26
CA ARG A 140 -5.02 -1.52 -5.20
C ARG A 140 -4.13 -1.09 -6.35
N ALA A 141 -3.15 -1.91 -6.68
CA ALA A 141 -2.39 -1.78 -7.91
C ALA A 141 -2.98 -2.81 -8.89
N VAL A 142 -3.55 -2.33 -9.98
CA VAL A 142 -4.31 -3.14 -10.94
C VAL A 142 -3.52 -3.25 -12.24
N PHE A 143 -3.31 -4.49 -12.71
CA PHE A 143 -2.53 -4.77 -13.93
C PHE A 143 -3.26 -5.62 -14.94
#